data_80fbd1a23b62c77eb82c05c6ef56a57b
#
_entry.id   80fbd1a23b62c77eb82c05c6ef56a57b
#
_cell.length_a   1.000
_cell.length_b   1.000
_cell.length_c   1.000
_cell.angle_alpha   90.00
_cell.angle_beta   90.00
_cell.angle_gamma   90.00
#
_symmetry.space_group_name_H-M   'P 1'
#
loop_
_entity.id
_entity.type
_entity.pdbx_description
1 polymer ?
#
loop_
_entity_poly.entity_id
_entity_poly.type
_entity_poly.pdbx_seq_one_letter_code
_entity_poly.pdbx_strand_id
1 'polypeptide(L)'
;MVYVVDTSSFIVVSHYFPDRFPSFWVHFDALADSGRLLSAWEVWKELDNLNTKPHLAQWLVARKALFCTPSSEEMEFVAHIFEVKQFQALIKKRSILEGSPAADPWVIAAAALREACVVTEESDNPNQVRIPAVCRHFGVQCCTLQGMMSQEDWKY
;
A
#
# COMPACT_ATOMS: atom_id res chain seq x y z
N MET A 1 8.60 13.22 -2.08
CA MET A 1 8.42 11.74 -2.08
C MET A 1 6.98 11.42 -2.41
N VAL A 2 6.77 10.44 -3.29
CA VAL A 2 5.45 9.85 -3.58
C VAL A 2 5.33 8.54 -2.80
N TYR A 3 4.15 8.25 -2.28
CA TYR A 3 3.89 7.07 -1.47
C TYR A 3 2.81 6.21 -2.12
N VAL A 4 3.03 4.89 -2.13
CA VAL A 4 2.03 3.90 -2.52
C VAL A 4 1.66 3.10 -1.28
N VAL A 5 0.42 3.24 -0.83
CA VAL A 5 -0.04 2.72 0.46
C VAL A 5 -0.68 1.35 0.29
N ASP A 6 -0.21 0.40 1.08
CA ASP A 6 -0.71 -0.97 1.14
C ASP A 6 -1.94 -1.08 2.07
N THR A 7 -2.70 -2.15 1.91
CA THR A 7 -3.88 -2.48 2.72
C THR A 7 -3.59 -2.44 4.22
N SER A 8 -2.47 -3.02 4.66
CA SER A 8 -2.10 -3.06 6.09
C SER A 8 -1.96 -1.67 6.69
N SER A 9 -1.39 -0.72 5.94
CA SER A 9 -1.25 0.66 6.41
C SER A 9 -2.59 1.39 6.44
N PHE A 10 -3.50 1.16 5.48
CA PHE A 10 -4.85 1.72 5.56
C PHE A 10 -5.61 1.22 6.78
N ILE A 11 -5.41 -0.03 7.17
CA ILE A 11 -6.01 -0.57 8.40
C ILE A 11 -5.51 0.21 9.62
N VAL A 12 -4.21 0.52 9.69
CA VAL A 12 -3.64 1.35 10.76
C VAL A 12 -4.19 2.78 10.70
N VAL A 13 -4.29 3.38 9.50
CA VAL A 13 -4.91 4.71 9.29
C VAL A 13 -6.33 4.75 9.88
N SER A 14 -7.09 3.66 9.79
CA SER A 14 -8.45 3.59 10.34
C SER A 14 -8.52 3.78 11.86
N HIS A 15 -7.41 3.58 12.57
CA HIS A 15 -7.32 3.80 14.01
C HIS A 15 -7.12 5.26 14.40
N TYR A 16 -6.81 6.13 13.44
CA TYR A 16 -6.74 7.58 13.64
C TYR A 16 -8.13 8.18 13.44
N PHE A 17 -8.94 8.19 14.51
CA PHE A 17 -10.29 8.76 14.44
C PHE A 17 -10.20 10.26 14.16
N PRO A 18 -10.96 10.81 13.18
CA PRO A 18 -10.87 12.22 12.80
C PRO A 18 -11.15 13.19 13.96
N ASP A 19 -12.05 12.83 14.87
CA ASP A 19 -12.38 13.64 16.04
C ASP A 19 -11.22 13.77 17.04
N ARG A 20 -10.31 12.79 17.05
CA ARG A 20 -9.21 12.72 18.00
C ARG A 20 -7.89 13.12 17.39
N PHE A 21 -7.73 12.92 16.09
CA PHE A 21 -6.49 13.17 15.36
C PHE A 21 -6.75 14.05 14.13
N PRO A 22 -7.36 15.26 14.30
CA PRO A 22 -7.70 16.09 13.15
C PRO A 22 -6.48 16.53 12.35
N SER A 23 -5.34 16.79 12.98
CA SER A 23 -4.11 17.17 12.29
C SER A 23 -3.53 16.04 11.43
N PHE A 24 -3.66 14.79 11.86
CA PHE A 24 -3.29 13.65 11.01
C PHE A 24 -4.05 13.70 9.67
N TRP A 25 -5.37 13.87 9.72
CA TRP A 25 -6.19 13.88 8.52
C TRP A 25 -5.92 15.09 7.63
N VAL A 26 -5.63 16.25 8.20
CA VAL A 26 -5.19 17.43 7.42
C VAL A 26 -3.94 17.12 6.61
N HIS A 27 -2.95 16.49 7.21
CA HIS A 27 -1.71 16.13 6.53
C HIS A 27 -1.93 14.98 5.52
N PHE A 28 -2.70 13.98 5.89
CA PHE A 28 -3.00 12.84 5.02
C PHE A 28 -3.78 13.26 3.78
N ASP A 29 -4.77 14.13 3.96
CA ASP A 29 -5.52 14.74 2.87
C ASP A 29 -4.62 15.59 1.97
N ALA A 30 -3.71 16.36 2.54
CA ALA A 30 -2.78 17.19 1.77
C ALA A 30 -1.86 16.34 0.87
N LEU A 31 -1.38 15.20 1.36
CA LEU A 31 -0.63 14.24 0.54
C LEU A 31 -1.47 13.69 -0.61
N ALA A 32 -2.72 13.32 -0.32
CA ALA A 32 -3.64 12.81 -1.32
C ALA A 32 -3.97 13.87 -2.40
N ASP A 33 -4.29 15.09 -1.97
CA ASP A 33 -4.67 16.20 -2.85
C ASP A 33 -3.50 16.68 -3.72
N SER A 34 -2.28 16.56 -3.23
CA SER A 34 -1.06 16.90 -4.00
C SER A 34 -0.62 15.83 -4.99
N GLY A 35 -1.32 14.69 -5.05
CA GLY A 35 -0.95 13.56 -5.90
C GLY A 35 0.27 12.77 -5.40
N ARG A 36 0.66 12.97 -4.15
CA ARG A 36 1.80 12.30 -3.52
C ARG A 36 1.41 11.03 -2.77
N LEU A 37 0.13 10.74 -2.66
CA LEU A 37 -0.40 9.52 -2.05
C LEU A 37 -1.22 8.77 -3.09
N LEU A 38 -0.86 7.52 -3.32
CA LEU A 38 -1.50 6.63 -4.29
C LEU A 38 -1.70 5.25 -3.67
N SER A 39 -2.46 4.41 -4.37
CA SER A 39 -2.53 2.98 -4.07
C SER A 39 -2.90 2.20 -5.33
N ALA A 40 -2.91 0.88 -5.22
CA ALA A 40 -3.29 -0.01 -6.30
C ALA A 40 -4.79 -0.35 -6.25
N TRP A 41 -5.38 -0.62 -7.40
CA TRP A 41 -6.78 -1.04 -7.50
C TRP A 41 -7.07 -2.31 -6.69
N GLU A 42 -6.10 -3.22 -6.61
CA GLU A 42 -6.20 -4.45 -5.83
C GLU A 42 -6.32 -4.17 -4.34
N VAL A 43 -5.71 -3.10 -3.84
CA VAL A 43 -5.88 -2.62 -2.45
C VAL A 43 -7.31 -2.15 -2.22
N TRP A 44 -7.89 -1.42 -3.17
CA TRP A 44 -9.31 -1.04 -3.12
C TRP A 44 -10.21 -2.25 -2.93
N LYS A 45 -10.00 -3.30 -3.73
CA LYS A 45 -10.78 -4.55 -3.65
C LYS A 45 -10.63 -5.23 -2.28
N GLU A 46 -9.41 -5.28 -1.76
CA GLU A 46 -9.16 -5.84 -0.42
C GLU A 46 -9.89 -5.05 0.67
N LEU A 47 -9.79 -3.72 0.63
CA LEU A 47 -10.45 -2.83 1.60
C LEU A 47 -11.97 -2.89 1.49
N ASP A 48 -12.51 -3.03 0.29
CA ASP A 48 -13.95 -3.18 0.05
C ASP A 48 -14.49 -4.49 0.64
N ASN A 49 -13.70 -5.56 0.58
CA ASN A 49 -14.03 -6.85 1.18
C ASN A 49 -13.85 -6.88 2.71
N LEU A 50 -13.06 -5.96 3.25
CA LEU A 50 -12.89 -5.81 4.69
C LEU A 50 -13.98 -4.89 5.23
N ASN A 51 -14.50 -5.21 6.41
CA ASN A 51 -15.45 -4.33 7.07
C ASN A 51 -14.70 -3.17 7.74
N THR A 52 -14.27 -2.19 6.91
CA THR A 52 -13.51 -1.04 7.38
C THR A 52 -14.36 -0.10 8.23
N LYS A 53 -13.69 0.68 9.10
CA LYS A 53 -14.38 1.68 9.93
C LYS A 53 -15.08 2.74 9.06
N PRO A 54 -16.26 3.24 9.45
CA PRO A 54 -17.07 4.13 8.62
C PRO A 54 -16.33 5.37 8.09
N HIS A 55 -15.51 6.02 8.91
CA HIS A 55 -14.76 7.20 8.50
C HIS A 55 -13.73 6.89 7.41
N LEU A 56 -13.07 5.73 7.49
CA LEU A 56 -12.16 5.30 6.43
C LEU A 56 -12.94 4.94 5.16
N ALA A 57 -14.03 4.18 5.29
CA ALA A 57 -14.87 3.81 4.15
C ALA A 57 -15.35 5.05 3.37
N GLN A 58 -15.79 6.09 4.07
CA GLN A 58 -16.21 7.36 3.47
C GLN A 58 -15.04 8.07 2.77
N TRP A 59 -13.87 8.09 3.40
CA TRP A 59 -12.67 8.68 2.85
C TRP A 59 -12.24 7.98 1.56
N LEU A 60 -12.27 6.64 1.56
CA LEU A 60 -11.91 5.82 0.39
C LEU A 60 -12.83 6.10 -0.79
N VAL A 61 -14.15 6.17 -0.57
CA VAL A 61 -15.11 6.47 -1.64
C VAL A 61 -14.86 7.86 -2.24
N ALA A 62 -14.63 8.86 -1.40
CA ALA A 62 -14.36 10.23 -1.84
C ALA A 62 -13.04 10.34 -2.63
N ARG A 63 -12.10 9.41 -2.41
CA ARG A 63 -10.76 9.43 -3.02
C ARG A 63 -10.45 8.18 -3.85
N LYS A 64 -11.48 7.59 -4.45
CA LYS A 64 -11.37 6.39 -5.28
C LYS A 64 -10.34 6.53 -6.40
N ALA A 65 -10.16 7.74 -6.93
CA ALA A 65 -9.20 8.04 -7.99
C ALA A 65 -7.73 7.80 -7.59
N LEU A 66 -7.41 7.70 -6.29
CA LEU A 66 -6.06 7.36 -5.82
C LEU A 66 -5.69 5.89 -6.11
N PHE A 67 -6.67 5.05 -6.33
CA PHE A 67 -6.50 3.61 -6.58
C PHE A 67 -6.39 3.37 -8.06
N CYS A 68 -5.15 3.29 -8.54
CA CYS A 68 -4.85 3.19 -9.98
C CYS A 68 -5.08 1.79 -10.51
N THR A 69 -5.76 1.68 -11.67
CA THR A 69 -5.77 0.45 -12.45
C THR A 69 -4.36 0.17 -12.99
N PRO A 70 -3.90 -1.10 -13.01
CA PRO A 70 -2.57 -1.42 -13.50
C PRO A 70 -2.35 -1.02 -14.95
N SER A 71 -1.20 -0.39 -15.22
CA SER A 71 -0.71 -0.15 -16.59
C SER A 71 -0.07 -1.41 -17.16
N SER A 72 0.19 -1.42 -18.47
CA SER A 72 0.93 -2.52 -19.12
C SER A 72 2.32 -2.68 -18.50
N GLU A 73 3.00 -1.59 -18.19
CA GLU A 73 4.32 -1.59 -17.56
C GLU A 73 4.27 -2.16 -16.14
N GLU A 74 3.21 -1.86 -15.39
CA GLU A 74 2.99 -2.46 -14.07
C GLU A 74 2.76 -3.97 -14.18
N MET A 75 1.98 -4.41 -15.17
CA MET A 75 1.77 -5.84 -15.44
C MET A 75 3.08 -6.56 -15.78
N GLU A 76 3.94 -5.94 -16.59
CA GLU A 76 5.27 -6.47 -16.90
C GLU A 76 6.13 -6.56 -15.64
N PHE A 77 6.10 -5.55 -14.79
CA PHE A 77 6.86 -5.56 -13.53
C PHE A 77 6.38 -6.68 -12.60
N VAL A 78 5.08 -6.89 -12.50
CA VAL A 78 4.50 -8.01 -11.73
C VAL A 78 4.98 -9.35 -12.29
N ALA A 79 5.04 -9.50 -13.62
CA ALA A 79 5.60 -10.69 -14.25
C ALA A 79 7.07 -10.91 -13.87
N HIS A 80 7.86 -9.84 -13.81
CA HIS A 80 9.26 -9.91 -13.34
C HIS A 80 9.38 -10.33 -11.88
N ILE A 81 8.49 -9.87 -11.02
CA ILE A 81 8.45 -10.34 -9.62
C ILE A 81 8.28 -11.86 -9.57
N PHE A 82 7.40 -12.42 -10.41
CA PHE A 82 7.12 -13.86 -10.43
C PHE A 82 8.17 -14.70 -11.15
N GLU A 83 9.07 -14.11 -11.92
CA GLU A 83 10.25 -14.79 -12.44
C GLU A 83 11.20 -15.23 -11.31
N VAL A 84 11.18 -14.51 -10.18
CA VAL A 84 11.91 -14.92 -8.98
C VAL A 84 11.08 -15.99 -8.27
N LYS A 85 11.53 -17.23 -8.33
CA LYS A 85 10.77 -18.42 -7.89
C LYS A 85 10.25 -18.30 -6.46
N GLN A 86 11.07 -17.79 -5.54
CA GLN A 86 10.70 -17.62 -4.13
C GLN A 86 9.56 -16.61 -3.94
N PHE A 87 9.39 -15.66 -4.86
CA PHE A 87 8.34 -14.64 -4.77
C PHE A 87 6.99 -15.12 -5.30
N GLN A 88 6.94 -16.26 -5.97
CA GLN A 88 5.68 -16.89 -6.37
C GLN A 88 4.82 -17.28 -5.16
N ALA A 89 5.44 -17.47 -4.00
CA ALA A 89 4.76 -17.74 -2.75
C ALA A 89 3.88 -16.57 -2.25
N LEU A 90 4.14 -15.34 -2.69
CA LEU A 90 3.29 -14.17 -2.36
C LEU A 90 1.85 -14.34 -2.83
N ILE A 91 1.63 -14.98 -3.97
CA ILE A 91 0.27 -15.19 -4.51
C ILE A 91 -0.36 -16.46 -3.98
N LYS A 92 0.40 -17.57 -3.98
CA LYS A 92 -0.19 -18.89 -3.72
C LYS A 92 -0.76 -19.06 -2.31
N LYS A 93 -0.15 -18.46 -1.31
CA LYS A 93 -0.66 -18.56 0.08
C LYS A 93 -1.90 -17.73 0.33
N ARG A 94 -1.94 -16.48 -0.16
CA ARG A 94 -3.08 -15.58 0.10
C ARG A 94 -4.30 -15.91 -0.76
N SER A 95 -4.11 -16.18 -2.06
CA SER A 95 -5.24 -16.51 -2.94
C SER A 95 -5.88 -17.85 -2.62
N ILE A 96 -5.12 -18.81 -2.09
CA ILE A 96 -5.63 -20.13 -1.69
C ILE A 96 -6.34 -20.07 -0.33
N LEU A 97 -5.80 -19.29 0.63
CA LEU A 97 -6.33 -19.24 2.00
C LEU A 97 -7.48 -18.24 2.16
N GLU A 98 -7.50 -17.15 1.41
CA GLU A 98 -8.43 -16.04 1.62
C GLU A 98 -9.39 -15.81 0.45
N GLY A 99 -9.19 -16.47 -0.70
CA GLY A 99 -10.01 -16.28 -1.91
C GLY A 99 -9.95 -14.85 -2.47
N SER A 100 -8.98 -14.04 -2.02
CA SER A 100 -8.82 -12.63 -2.38
C SER A 100 -7.68 -12.43 -3.35
N PRO A 101 -7.77 -11.48 -4.31
CA PRO A 101 -6.64 -11.13 -5.13
C PRO A 101 -5.53 -10.54 -4.25
N ALA A 102 -4.29 -11.00 -4.44
CA ALA A 102 -3.14 -10.49 -3.72
C ALA A 102 -2.77 -9.11 -4.26
N ALA A 103 -2.87 -8.08 -3.41
CA ALA A 103 -2.53 -6.72 -3.77
C ALA A 103 -1.01 -6.45 -3.78
N ASP A 104 -0.24 -7.22 -3.02
CA ASP A 104 1.18 -6.97 -2.76
C ASP A 104 2.03 -6.72 -4.01
N PRO A 105 2.01 -7.57 -5.06
CA PRO A 105 2.83 -7.32 -6.24
C PRO A 105 2.42 -6.06 -7.00
N TRP A 106 1.15 -5.70 -6.98
CA TRP A 106 0.64 -4.50 -7.64
C TRP A 106 1.05 -3.22 -6.94
N VAL A 107 1.08 -3.22 -5.61
CA VAL A 107 1.60 -2.11 -4.79
C VAL A 107 3.08 -1.89 -5.10
N ILE A 108 3.86 -2.94 -5.16
CA ILE A 108 5.30 -2.88 -5.45
C ILE A 108 5.54 -2.35 -6.87
N ALA A 109 4.80 -2.88 -7.86
CA ALA A 109 4.91 -2.44 -9.25
C ALA A 109 4.55 -0.96 -9.41
N ALA A 110 3.46 -0.52 -8.78
CA ALA A 110 3.05 0.88 -8.81
C ALA A 110 4.13 1.81 -8.24
N ALA A 111 4.77 1.40 -7.17
CA ALA A 111 5.85 2.17 -6.55
C ALA A 111 7.13 2.16 -7.40
N ALA A 112 7.50 1.01 -7.94
CA ALA A 112 8.71 0.87 -8.76
C ALA A 112 8.71 1.80 -9.98
N LEU A 113 7.59 1.86 -10.70
CA LEU A 113 7.46 2.67 -11.91
C LEU A 113 7.37 4.18 -11.63
N ARG A 114 7.08 4.57 -10.40
CA ARG A 114 6.96 5.98 -9.99
C ARG A 114 8.12 6.46 -9.12
N GLU A 115 9.12 5.62 -8.91
CA GLU A 115 10.19 5.90 -7.95
C GLU A 115 9.64 6.30 -6.58
N ALA A 116 8.54 5.65 -6.19
CA ALA A 116 7.80 5.93 -4.98
C ALA A 116 8.22 5.01 -3.83
N CYS A 117 7.81 5.37 -2.62
CA CYS A 117 8.01 4.56 -1.42
C CYS A 117 6.73 3.75 -1.12
N VAL A 118 6.87 2.44 -0.97
CA VAL A 118 5.78 1.60 -0.48
C VAL A 118 5.58 1.83 1.01
N VAL A 119 4.33 2.06 1.42
CA VAL A 119 3.98 2.19 2.84
C VAL A 119 3.22 0.93 3.27
N THR A 120 3.84 0.12 4.11
CA THR A 120 3.28 -1.15 4.59
C THR A 120 3.64 -1.40 6.05
N GLU A 121 2.74 -2.05 6.77
CA GLU A 121 3.01 -2.48 8.15
C GLU A 121 3.58 -3.91 8.22
N GLU A 122 3.81 -4.53 7.07
CA GLU A 122 4.45 -5.85 7.04
C GLU A 122 5.89 -5.77 7.54
N SER A 123 6.26 -6.70 8.43
CA SER A 123 7.61 -6.78 8.96
C SER A 123 8.56 -7.45 7.97
N ASP A 124 9.81 -7.02 7.99
CA ASP A 124 10.89 -7.67 7.25
C ASP A 124 11.35 -8.92 8.00
N ASN A 125 10.69 -10.04 7.73
CA ASN A 125 11.04 -11.33 8.32
C ASN A 125 11.81 -12.17 7.30
N PRO A 126 13.08 -12.56 7.59
CA PRO A 126 13.90 -13.32 6.66
C PRO A 126 13.33 -14.71 6.32
N ASN A 127 12.42 -15.23 7.15
CA ASN A 127 11.80 -16.54 6.96
C ASN A 127 10.47 -16.48 6.18
N GLN A 128 10.01 -15.27 5.80
CA GLN A 128 8.76 -15.07 5.09
C GLN A 128 8.94 -14.10 3.93
N VAL A 129 8.37 -14.45 2.79
CA VAL A 129 8.35 -13.54 1.64
C VAL A 129 7.21 -12.55 1.83
N ARG A 130 7.58 -11.31 2.10
CA ARG A 130 6.67 -10.18 2.32
C ARG A 130 7.10 -8.97 1.51
N ILE A 131 6.28 -7.94 1.46
CA ILE A 131 6.54 -6.71 0.70
C ILE A 131 7.96 -6.15 0.94
N PRO A 132 8.47 -5.99 2.18
CA PRO A 132 9.81 -5.43 2.37
C PRO A 132 10.93 -6.22 1.69
N ALA A 133 10.84 -7.55 1.70
CA ALA A 133 11.84 -8.42 1.06
C ALA A 133 11.85 -8.24 -0.47
N VAL A 134 10.68 -8.17 -1.08
CA VAL A 134 10.54 -7.98 -2.53
C VAL A 134 11.00 -6.57 -2.92
N CYS A 135 10.62 -5.56 -2.18
CA CYS A 135 11.08 -4.18 -2.39
C CYS A 135 12.60 -4.10 -2.36
N ARG A 136 13.24 -4.71 -1.37
CA ARG A 136 14.70 -4.73 -1.25
C ARG A 136 15.35 -5.39 -2.47
N HIS A 137 14.78 -6.49 -2.96
CA HIS A 137 15.30 -7.21 -4.13
C HIS A 137 15.29 -6.33 -5.39
N PHE A 138 14.24 -5.55 -5.59
CA PHE A 138 14.07 -4.69 -6.78
C PHE A 138 14.51 -3.23 -6.56
N GLY A 139 15.09 -2.90 -5.40
CA GLY A 139 15.54 -1.54 -5.11
C GLY A 139 14.40 -0.53 -4.93
N VAL A 140 13.22 -0.99 -4.51
CA VAL A 140 12.06 -0.13 -4.23
C VAL A 140 12.11 0.29 -2.76
N GLN A 141 11.93 1.59 -2.50
CA GLN A 141 11.87 2.10 -1.13
C GLN A 141 10.62 1.59 -0.42
N CYS A 142 10.76 1.32 0.87
CA CYS A 142 9.69 0.78 1.69
C CYS A 142 9.78 1.34 3.10
N CYS A 143 8.66 1.74 3.69
CA CYS A 143 8.58 2.22 5.05
C CYS A 143 7.23 1.83 5.69
N THR A 144 7.12 2.02 7.00
CA THR A 144 5.86 1.93 7.72
C THR A 144 5.09 3.25 7.65
N LEU A 145 3.85 3.27 8.10
CA LEU A 145 3.09 4.52 8.25
C LEU A 145 3.84 5.51 9.14
N GLN A 146 4.40 5.04 10.26
CA GLN A 146 5.22 5.88 11.13
C GLN A 146 6.47 6.41 10.40
N GLY A 147 7.10 5.59 9.57
CA GLY A 147 8.24 5.99 8.75
C GLY A 147 7.86 7.10 7.77
N MET A 148 6.72 6.98 7.12
CA MET A 148 6.18 8.03 6.25
C MET A 148 5.94 9.34 7.02
N MET A 149 5.29 9.26 8.18
CA MET A 149 5.05 10.44 9.02
C MET A 149 6.35 11.12 9.45
N SER A 150 7.38 10.33 9.75
CA SER A 150 8.70 10.86 10.09
C SER A 150 9.39 11.53 8.92
N GLN A 151 9.31 10.95 7.71
CA GLN A 151 9.85 11.55 6.49
C GLN A 151 9.16 12.88 6.13
N GLU A 152 7.88 13.00 6.41
CA GLU A 152 7.09 14.21 6.18
C GLU A 152 7.15 15.20 7.36
N ASP A 153 7.91 14.89 8.40
CA ASP A 153 8.06 15.71 9.63
C ASP A 153 6.72 16.04 10.31
N TRP A 154 5.76 15.10 10.27
CA TRP A 154 4.50 15.28 10.98
C TRP A 154 4.70 15.15 12.49
N LYS A 155 4.24 16.16 13.22
CA LYS A 155 4.31 16.22 14.69
C LYS A 155 2.93 16.57 15.24
N TYR A 156 2.56 15.94 16.32
CA TYR A 156 1.29 16.12 16.99
C TYR A 156 1.52 16.41 18.47
#